data_cdca9e7f0eaa27d39fdd24152d55b636
#
_entry.id   cdca9e7f0eaa27d39fdd24152d55b636
#
_cell.length_a   1.000
_cell.length_b   1.000
_cell.length_c   1.000
_cell.angle_alpha   90.00
_cell.angle_beta   90.00
_cell.angle_gamma   90.00
#
_symmetry.space_group_name_H-M   'P 1'
#
loop_
_entity.id
_entity.type
_entity.pdbx_description
1 polymer ?
#
loop_
_entity_poly.entity_id
_entity_poly.type
_entity_poly.pdbx_seq_one_letter_code
_entity_poly.pdbx_strand_id
1 'polypeptide(L)'
;ILRGVGLQGMTVLEAKGFGRHRGHTELYRGAEYIVDFLPKLKIEVVVSDAQLEAAVNAITKSAHTGKIGDGKIFVSEISEVIRIRTGETGDQAI
;
A
#
# COMPACT_ATOMS: atom_id res chain seq x y z
N ILE A 1 -7.88 -6.47 -10.32
CA ILE A 1 -8.13 -5.10 -10.30
C ILE A 1 -7.02 -4.26 -10.84
N LEU A 2 -5.86 -4.41 -10.35
CA LEU A 2 -4.76 -3.63 -10.86
C LEU A 2 -4.35 -4.05 -12.26
N ARG A 3 -4.75 -5.21 -12.66
CA ARG A 3 -4.45 -5.62 -14.01
C ARG A 3 -5.09 -4.72 -15.03
N GLY A 4 -6.24 -4.20 -14.71
CA GLY A 4 -6.95 -3.35 -15.65
C GLY A 4 -6.25 -2.06 -15.98
N VAL A 5 -5.26 -1.65 -15.18
CA VAL A 5 -4.52 -0.43 -15.48
C VAL A 5 -3.15 -0.73 -16.05
N GLY A 6 -2.89 -1.98 -16.42
CA GLY A 6 -1.66 -2.32 -17.09
C GLY A 6 -0.43 -2.39 -16.22
N LEU A 7 -0.60 -2.59 -14.94
CA LEU A 7 0.55 -2.68 -14.05
C LEU A 7 1.24 -4.01 -14.23
N GLN A 8 2.56 -3.98 -14.16
CA GLN A 8 3.37 -5.16 -14.43
C GLN A 8 3.56 -6.04 -13.22
N GLY A 9 3.38 -5.53 -12.05
CA GLY A 9 3.54 -6.34 -10.85
C GLY A 9 3.38 -5.51 -9.61
N MET A 10 3.39 -6.19 -8.48
CA MET A 10 3.30 -5.51 -7.20
C MET A 10 3.99 -6.36 -6.16
N THR A 11 4.37 -5.74 -5.09
CA THR A 11 4.94 -6.43 -3.93
C THR A 11 3.96 -6.27 -2.78
N VAL A 12 3.71 -7.37 -2.10
CA VAL A 12 2.80 -7.34 -0.96
C VAL A 12 3.57 -7.78 0.27
N LEU A 13 3.49 -6.98 1.31
CA LEU A 13 4.12 -7.30 2.57
C LEU A 13 3.07 -7.34 3.66
N GLU A 14 3.21 -8.27 4.55
CA GLU A 14 2.38 -8.29 5.73
C GLU A 14 3.00 -7.38 6.77
N ALA A 15 2.18 -6.59 7.40
CA ALA A 15 2.63 -5.64 8.40
C ALA A 15 1.64 -5.66 9.55
N LYS A 16 2.02 -5.04 10.64
CA LYS A 16 1.14 -4.88 11.77
C LYS A 16 1.04 -3.40 12.06
N GLY A 17 -0.14 -2.98 12.42
CA GLY A 17 -0.30 -1.59 12.75
C GLY A 17 -1.40 -1.40 13.75
N PHE A 18 -1.44 -0.24 14.35
CA PHE A 18 -2.55 0.10 15.18
C PHE A 18 -2.89 1.54 14.86
N GLY A 19 -4.05 1.95 15.26
CA GLY A 19 -4.43 3.26 14.96
C GLY A 19 -5.86 3.44 15.31
N ARG A 20 -6.57 4.27 14.51
CA ARG A 20 -7.82 4.57 14.87
C ARG A 20 -8.74 3.47 14.91
N HIS A 21 -8.46 2.42 14.24
CA HIS A 21 -9.50 1.52 14.23
C HIS A 21 -9.27 0.62 15.30
N ARG A 22 -9.19 0.79 16.25
CA ARG A 22 -9.05 0.13 17.25
C ARG A 22 -9.73 -0.92 17.54
N GLY A 23 -10.12 -1.32 17.32
CA GLY A 23 -10.65 -2.40 17.52
C GLY A 23 -10.62 -2.82 18.84
N HIS A 24 -10.07 -2.82 19.46
CA HIS A 24 -10.19 -3.29 20.63
C HIS A 24 -9.44 -2.78 21.60
N THR A 25 -9.18 -2.67 21.79
CA THR A 25 -8.60 -2.21 22.52
C THR A 25 -8.64 -1.92 23.65
N GLU A 26 -8.81 -1.77 24.06
CA GLU A 26 -8.93 -1.55 24.94
C GLU A 26 -8.42 -1.42 26.01
N LEU A 27 -8.23 -1.21 26.68
CA LEU A 27 -7.80 -0.87 27.49
C LEU A 27 -8.13 -1.03 28.74
N TYR A 28 -8.00 -1.35 29.39
CA TYR A 28 -8.44 -1.49 30.39
C TYR A 28 -7.73 -1.31 31.47
N ARG A 29 -7.90 -1.26 32.08
CA ARG A 29 -7.37 -1.19 33.07
C ARG A 29 -6.27 -0.67 33.14
N GLY A 30 -6.26 -0.03 32.80
CA GLY A 30 -5.36 0.48 32.84
C GLY A 30 -4.18 0.39 32.46
N ALA A 31 -3.74 0.08 32.50
CA ALA A 31 -2.61 0.03 32.21
C ALA A 31 -2.25 -0.62 31.18
N GLU A 32 -2.51 -1.25 31.06
CA GLU A 32 -2.09 -1.85 30.20
C GLU A 32 -2.52 -1.86 29.16
N TYR A 33 -2.55 -1.63 28.53
CA TYR A 33 -2.98 -1.69 27.52
C TYR A 33 -2.19 -2.16 26.73
N ILE A 34 -2.35 -2.74 26.24
CA ILE A 34 -1.81 -3.41 25.39
C ILE A 34 -2.10 -2.89 24.12
N VAL A 35 -1.30 -2.59 23.34
CA VAL A 35 -1.55 -2.12 22.05
C VAL A 35 -1.76 -3.28 21.19
N ASP A 36 -2.88 -3.42 20.65
CA ASP A 36 -3.13 -4.48 19.75
C ASP A 36 -2.67 -4.10 18.37
N PHE A 37 -1.73 -4.81 17.84
CA PHE A 37 -1.30 -4.59 16.48
C PHE A 37 -2.13 -5.48 15.59
N LEU A 38 -2.85 -4.86 14.68
CA LEU A 38 -3.70 -5.60 13.76
C LEU A 38 -2.97 -5.90 12.47
N PRO A 39 -3.26 -7.02 11.86
CA PRO A 39 -2.61 -7.34 10.59
C PRO A 39 -3.02 -6.36 9.51
N LYS A 40 -2.07 -5.97 8.71
CA LYS A 40 -2.26 -5.04 7.63
C LYS A 40 -1.49 -5.53 6.44
N LEU A 41 -1.85 -5.03 5.28
CA LEU A 41 -1.07 -5.31 4.08
C LEU A 41 -0.44 -4.01 3.60
N LYS A 42 0.82 -4.09 3.28
CA LYS A 42 1.50 -2.99 2.64
C LYS A 42 1.74 -3.41 1.20
N ILE A 43 1.24 -2.64 0.28
CA ILE A 43 1.37 -2.95 -1.13
C ILE A 43 2.23 -1.90 -1.77
N GLU A 44 3.23 -2.34 -2.51
CA GLU A 44 4.13 -1.43 -3.23
C GLU A 44 4.01 -1.67 -4.71
N VAL A 45 3.80 -0.62 -5.45
CA VAL A 45 3.69 -0.70 -6.89
C VAL A 45 4.50 0.43 -7.48
N VAL A 46 5.36 0.11 -8.41
CA VAL A 46 6.13 1.12 -9.12
C VAL A 46 5.48 1.29 -10.47
N VAL A 47 5.16 2.51 -10.82
CA VAL A 47 4.44 2.80 -12.06
C VAL A 47 5.15 3.92 -12.79
N SER A 48 4.91 4.04 -14.07
CA SER A 48 5.37 5.20 -14.80
C SER A 48 4.51 6.39 -14.42
N ASP A 49 5.01 7.58 -14.66
CA ASP A 49 4.24 8.78 -14.36
C ASP A 49 2.90 8.77 -15.09
N ALA A 50 2.89 8.25 -16.28
CA ALA A 50 1.66 8.23 -17.07
C ALA A 50 0.60 7.32 -16.46
N GLN A 51 1.00 6.34 -15.67
CA GLN A 51 0.06 5.40 -15.08
C GLN A 51 -0.34 5.76 -13.65
N LEU A 52 0.28 6.78 -13.09
CA LEU A 52 0.08 7.08 -11.67
C LEU A 52 -1.38 7.33 -11.33
N GLU A 53 -2.01 8.19 -12.07
CA GLU A 53 -3.38 8.56 -11.75
C GLU A 53 -4.31 7.37 -11.86
N ALA A 54 -4.17 6.58 -12.90
CA ALA A 54 -5.02 5.41 -13.08
C ALA A 54 -4.78 4.39 -11.97
N ALA A 55 -3.53 4.23 -11.55
CA ALA A 55 -3.22 3.29 -10.49
C ALA A 55 -3.83 3.73 -9.16
N VAL A 56 -3.68 5.01 -8.83
CA VAL A 56 -4.25 5.54 -7.59
C VAL A 56 -5.76 5.40 -7.59
N ASN A 57 -6.39 5.72 -8.70
CA ASN A 57 -7.83 5.62 -8.79
C ASN A 57 -8.31 4.18 -8.66
N ALA A 58 -7.61 3.25 -9.27
CA ALA A 58 -7.99 1.84 -9.21
C ALA A 58 -7.87 1.31 -7.78
N ILE A 59 -6.79 1.66 -7.10
CA ILE A 59 -6.58 1.20 -5.74
C ILE A 59 -7.63 1.81 -4.81
N THR A 60 -7.85 3.11 -4.95
CA THR A 60 -8.82 3.79 -4.12
C THR A 60 -10.21 3.16 -4.27
N LYS A 61 -10.59 2.93 -5.51
CA LYS A 61 -11.90 2.38 -5.75
C LYS A 61 -12.05 0.99 -5.19
N SER A 62 -11.00 0.18 -5.32
CA SER A 62 -11.06 -1.19 -4.86
C SER A 62 -11.03 -1.30 -3.35
N ALA A 63 -10.30 -0.43 -2.69
CA ALA A 63 -10.12 -0.53 -1.25
C ALA A 63 -11.15 0.24 -0.45
N HIS A 64 -11.92 1.10 -1.09
CA HIS A 64 -12.84 1.97 -0.38
C HIS A 64 -14.03 1.22 0.18
N THR A 65 -14.23 1.31 1.48
CA THR A 65 -15.43 0.80 2.11
C THR A 65 -16.19 1.91 2.81
N GLY A 66 -15.52 3.04 3.04
CA GLY A 66 -16.09 4.14 3.79
C GLY A 66 -15.95 3.99 5.28
N LYS A 67 -15.27 2.94 5.72
CA LYS A 67 -15.11 2.69 7.14
C LYS A 67 -13.68 2.89 7.55
N ILE A 68 -13.48 3.06 8.83
CA ILE A 68 -12.14 3.16 9.37
C ILE A 68 -11.42 1.86 9.04
N GLY A 69 -10.22 1.96 8.56
CA GLY A 69 -9.44 0.78 8.21
C GLY A 69 -9.16 0.67 6.72
N ASP A 70 -9.76 1.54 5.91
CA ASP A 70 -9.51 1.52 4.48
C ASP A 70 -8.05 1.77 4.13
N GLY A 71 -7.35 2.52 4.97
CA GLY A 71 -5.92 2.72 4.76
C GLY A 71 -5.61 4.00 4.01
N LYS A 72 -4.38 4.08 3.59
CA LYS A 72 -3.86 5.28 2.93
C LYS A 72 -2.95 4.88 1.80
N ILE A 73 -2.80 5.79 0.87
CA ILE A 73 -1.87 5.63 -0.23
C ILE A 73 -0.82 6.70 -0.10
N PHE A 74 0.44 6.28 -0.10
CA PHE A 74 1.54 7.24 -0.09
C PHE A 74 2.19 7.18 -1.46
N VAL A 75 2.39 8.34 -2.06
CA VAL A 75 3.01 8.43 -3.37
C VAL A 75 4.34 9.13 -3.22
N SER A 76 5.37 8.55 -3.75
CA SER A 76 6.68 9.19 -3.73
C SER A 76 7.36 8.96 -5.06
N GLU A 77 8.33 9.79 -5.35
CA GLU A 77 9.09 9.66 -6.57
C GLU A 77 10.24 8.71 -6.37
N ILE A 78 10.45 7.86 -7.35
CA ILE A 78 11.58 6.96 -7.35
C ILE A 78 12.63 7.59 -8.25
N SER A 79 13.81 7.79 -7.73
CA SER A 79 14.86 8.44 -8.51
C SER A 79 15.29 7.61 -9.69
N GLU A 80 15.34 6.32 -9.50
CA GLU A 80 15.84 5.47 -10.57
C GLU A 80 15.37 4.05 -10.35
N VAL A 81 15.06 3.36 -11.43
CA VAL A 81 14.69 1.95 -11.41
C VAL A 81 15.63 1.23 -12.35
N ILE A 82 16.22 0.15 -11.89
CA ILE A 82 17.12 -0.65 -12.70
C ILE A 82 16.69 -2.09 -12.58
N ARG A 83 16.47 -2.72 -13.72
CA ARG A 83 16.15 -4.14 -13.71
C ARG A 83 17.45 -4.93 -13.68
N ILE A 84 17.64 -5.69 -12.65
CA ILE A 84 18.92 -6.36 -12.44
C ILE A 84 19.24 -7.32 -13.57
N ARG A 85 18.26 -8.06 -14.02
CA ARG A 85 18.51 -9.09 -15.03
C ARG A 85 18.96 -8.51 -16.37
N THR A 86 18.39 -7.39 -16.77
CA THR A 86 18.62 -6.86 -18.11
C THR A 86 19.44 -5.58 -18.14
N GLY A 87 19.55 -4.90 -17.00
CA GLY A 87 20.20 -3.60 -16.96
C GLY A 87 19.35 -2.47 -17.49
N GLU A 88 18.10 -2.75 -17.87
CA GLU A 88 17.22 -1.70 -18.33
C GLU A 88 16.93 -0.72 -17.20
N THR A 89 16.67 0.53 -17.54
CA THR A 89 16.41 1.58 -16.56
C THR A 89 15.16 2.33 -16.93
N GLY A 90 14.69 3.13 -15.97
CA GLY A 90 13.54 3.98 -16.20
C GLY A 90 12.28 3.18 -16.42
N ASP A 91 11.41 3.71 -17.26
CA ASP A 91 10.12 3.05 -17.50
C ASP A 91 10.26 1.65 -18.04
N GLN A 92 11.34 1.36 -18.73
CA GLN A 92 11.55 0.03 -19.27
C GLN A 92 11.90 -0.98 -18.19
N ALA A 93 12.32 -0.52 -17.04
CA ALA A 93 12.68 -1.39 -15.94
C ALA A 93 11.50 -1.73 -15.03
N ILE A 94 10.38 -1.10 -15.26
CA ILE A 94 9.22 -1.33 -14.41
C ILE A 94 8.52 -2.63 -14.74
#